data_c7d6c65d57cdd3b88f916582f1f69a6a
#
_entry.id   c7d6c65d57cdd3b88f916582f1f69a6a
#
_cell.length_a   1.000
_cell.length_b   1.000
_cell.length_c   1.000
_cell.angle_alpha   90.00
_cell.angle_beta   90.00
_cell.angle_gamma   90.00
#
_symmetry.space_group_name_H-M   'P 1'
#
loop_
_entity.id
_entity.type
_entity.pdbx_description
1 polymer ?
#
loop_
_entity_poly.entity_id
_entity_poly.type
_entity_poly.pdbx_seq_one_letter_code
_entity_poly.pdbx_strand_id
1 'polypeptide(L)'
;MFRMTLVLFLLCASLTIGKDKDPMNSIAEAYVQLVLAVGQHDADYVDAYYGPPEWQEKARAEKKPLTEIQKAVDGLLSNLHQIGATVRMDEKMTMRHTFLTRQLQSVVARVRYLRGEKMSFDEESLALYDGVAPTYPESHFKELIRALDGLVPGVGSLTARYEEFRKGFIIPPDKLDAVFTSAINEARRRTKEYVTLPPDEDFTVEYVTGKSWSAYNWYKGGHRSLIQVNTQLPIYIDRAIDLAAHEGYPGHHVYNVLLEMNLLEKNKWMEFSVYPLFSPQSLIAEGSANYGKVVAFPASDRLRFEKEVLFPLAGIDPAGAEKYYQVLEVAAKLSYAGNEAARGYLDGKLTRDRARQWLIDYSLYSPERAEQRMKFIEQYRSYVINYNYGEDLVKNYVESRGGTEDNPQKRWEIFVDLLSSLRLASGLK
;
A
#
# COMPACT_ATOMS: atom_id res chain seq x y z
N MET A 1 73.11 -45.96 5.83
CA MET A 1 71.74 -45.99 5.38
C MET A 1 70.89 -45.18 6.43
N PHE A 2 70.72 -43.90 6.17
CA PHE A 2 69.85 -43.02 7.02
C PHE A 2 68.55 -42.77 6.25
N ARG A 3 67.46 -43.23 6.83
CA ARG A 3 66.10 -42.93 6.33
C ARG A 3 65.65 -41.59 6.92
N MET A 4 65.50 -40.59 6.07
CA MET A 4 64.94 -39.29 6.39
C MET A 4 63.40 -39.35 6.24
N THR A 5 62.70 -39.30 7.38
CA THR A 5 61.25 -39.26 7.41
C THR A 5 60.80 -37.81 7.22
N LEU A 6 60.17 -37.51 6.10
CA LEU A 6 59.57 -36.20 5.80
C LEU A 6 58.24 -36.08 6.52
N VAL A 7 58.18 -35.24 7.56
CA VAL A 7 56.92 -34.87 8.24
C VAL A 7 56.29 -33.72 7.48
N LEU A 8 55.18 -34.00 6.79
CA LEU A 8 54.36 -33.00 6.10
C LEU A 8 53.47 -32.28 7.16
N PHE A 9 53.83 -31.05 7.51
CA PHE A 9 52.94 -30.19 8.30
C PHE A 9 51.82 -29.65 7.37
N LEU A 10 50.61 -30.18 7.50
CA LEU A 10 49.42 -29.57 6.97
C LEU A 10 49.11 -28.31 7.83
N LEU A 11 49.41 -27.13 7.28
CA LEU A 11 48.90 -25.87 7.79
C LEU A 11 47.41 -25.83 7.47
N CYS A 12 46.57 -26.16 8.46
CA CYS A 12 45.17 -25.72 8.46
C CYS A 12 45.15 -24.19 8.62
N ALA A 13 45.08 -23.49 7.53
CA ALA A 13 44.71 -22.08 7.53
C ALA A 13 43.26 -21.98 8.04
N SER A 14 43.10 -21.70 9.34
CA SER A 14 41.83 -21.26 9.91
C SER A 14 41.51 -19.92 9.26
N LEU A 15 40.65 -19.93 8.28
CA LEU A 15 39.96 -18.71 7.83
C LEU A 15 39.19 -18.17 9.04
N THR A 16 39.77 -17.21 9.74
CA THR A 16 39.04 -16.33 10.64
C THR A 16 38.08 -15.53 9.76
N ILE A 17 36.85 -16.05 9.62
CA ILE A 17 35.72 -15.28 9.11
C ILE A 17 35.58 -14.10 10.06
N GLY A 18 35.87 -12.90 9.56
CA GLY A 18 35.67 -11.66 10.27
C GLY A 18 34.21 -11.59 10.74
N LYS A 19 34.01 -11.06 11.98
CA LYS A 19 32.71 -10.92 12.63
C LYS A 19 31.61 -10.57 11.66
N ASP A 20 30.67 -11.52 11.51
CA ASP A 20 29.26 -11.42 11.15
C ASP A 20 28.83 -10.24 10.26
N LYS A 21 29.10 -10.35 8.97
CA LYS A 21 28.20 -9.73 7.99
C LYS A 21 27.09 -10.76 7.73
N ASP A 22 25.87 -10.42 8.20
CA ASP A 22 24.67 -11.17 7.82
C ASP A 22 24.70 -11.45 6.29
N PRO A 23 24.67 -12.72 5.85
CA PRO A 23 24.81 -13.08 4.45
C PRO A 23 23.71 -12.48 3.56
N MET A 24 22.57 -12.07 4.14
CA MET A 24 21.48 -11.41 3.42
C MET A 24 21.74 -9.92 3.16
N ASN A 25 22.69 -9.27 3.84
CA ASN A 25 22.94 -7.84 3.63
C ASN A 25 23.42 -7.53 2.20
N SER A 26 24.32 -8.34 1.65
CA SER A 26 24.79 -8.17 0.27
C SER A 26 23.67 -8.44 -0.77
N ILE A 27 22.76 -9.35 -0.46
CA ILE A 27 21.59 -9.61 -1.29
C ILE A 27 20.62 -8.44 -1.23
N ALA A 28 20.39 -7.86 -0.03
CA ALA A 28 19.55 -6.70 0.16
C ALA A 28 20.06 -5.47 -0.60
N GLU A 29 21.36 -5.18 -0.52
CA GLU A 29 21.98 -4.11 -1.30
C GLU A 29 21.86 -4.33 -2.81
N ALA A 30 22.12 -5.55 -3.29
CA ALA A 30 21.96 -5.90 -4.69
C ALA A 30 20.48 -5.81 -5.15
N TYR A 31 19.53 -6.22 -4.31
CA TYR A 31 18.09 -6.06 -4.55
C TYR A 31 17.73 -4.59 -4.77
N VAL A 32 18.16 -3.68 -3.87
CA VAL A 32 17.90 -2.24 -4.02
C VAL A 32 18.43 -1.72 -5.36
N GLN A 33 19.66 -2.07 -5.74
CA GLN A 33 20.23 -1.64 -7.02
C GLN A 33 19.46 -2.21 -8.22
N LEU A 34 18.92 -3.43 -8.13
CA LEU A 34 18.07 -4.02 -9.19
C LEU A 34 16.70 -3.34 -9.28
N VAL A 35 16.09 -2.96 -8.16
CA VAL A 35 14.85 -2.17 -8.14
C VAL A 35 15.07 -0.82 -8.85
N LEU A 36 16.17 -0.12 -8.55
CA LEU A 36 16.55 1.13 -9.22
C LEU A 36 16.81 0.92 -10.73
N ALA A 37 17.38 -0.21 -11.11
CA ALA A 37 17.60 -0.55 -12.52
C ALA A 37 16.27 -0.81 -13.26
N VAL A 38 15.30 -1.50 -12.65
CA VAL A 38 13.94 -1.66 -13.21
C VAL A 38 13.26 -0.31 -13.36
N GLY A 39 13.43 0.61 -12.41
CA GLY A 39 12.92 1.99 -12.47
C GLY A 39 13.41 2.80 -13.68
N GLN A 40 14.48 2.38 -14.37
CA GLN A 40 14.91 3.01 -15.63
C GLN A 40 14.08 2.56 -16.84
N HIS A 41 13.30 1.49 -16.71
CA HIS A 41 12.38 0.96 -17.73
C HIS A 41 10.92 1.25 -17.42
N ASP A 42 10.62 1.66 -16.17
CA ASP A 42 9.26 1.87 -15.68
C ASP A 42 9.24 3.03 -14.68
N ALA A 43 8.72 4.16 -15.10
CA ALA A 43 8.71 5.40 -14.30
C ALA A 43 7.84 5.30 -13.03
N ASP A 44 6.85 4.39 -13.01
CA ASP A 44 5.96 4.18 -11.88
C ASP A 44 6.50 3.12 -10.88
N TYR A 45 7.66 2.50 -11.17
CA TYR A 45 8.11 1.35 -10.38
C TYR A 45 8.72 1.72 -9.03
N VAL A 46 9.52 2.79 -8.96
CA VAL A 46 10.17 3.23 -7.73
C VAL A 46 9.38 4.36 -7.11
N ASP A 47 8.60 4.02 -6.09
CA ASP A 47 7.75 4.97 -5.37
C ASP A 47 8.56 5.88 -4.45
N ALA A 48 9.46 5.31 -3.65
CA ALA A 48 10.37 6.04 -2.78
C ALA A 48 11.77 5.44 -2.81
N TYR A 49 12.77 6.30 -2.71
CA TYR A 49 14.16 5.93 -2.54
C TYR A 49 14.91 6.94 -1.67
N TYR A 50 15.49 6.47 -0.60
CA TYR A 50 16.27 7.26 0.36
C TYR A 50 17.54 6.55 0.83
N GLY A 51 18.07 5.65 -0.06
CA GLY A 51 19.36 5.00 0.10
C GLY A 51 20.51 5.83 -0.46
N PRO A 52 21.73 5.23 -0.62
CA PRO A 52 22.91 5.91 -1.15
C PRO A 52 22.66 6.51 -2.54
N PRO A 53 22.81 7.83 -2.74
CA PRO A 53 22.46 8.49 -4.01
C PRO A 53 23.26 7.96 -5.20
N GLU A 54 24.49 7.49 -4.98
CA GLU A 54 25.35 6.90 -6.02
C GLU A 54 24.76 5.63 -6.66
N TRP A 55 23.88 4.90 -5.96
CA TRP A 55 23.22 3.72 -6.55
C TRP A 55 22.17 4.14 -7.59
N GLN A 56 21.46 5.24 -7.35
CA GLN A 56 20.51 5.78 -8.32
C GLN A 56 21.22 6.39 -9.53
N GLU A 57 22.34 7.11 -9.31
CA GLU A 57 23.16 7.65 -10.37
C GLU A 57 23.73 6.53 -11.25
N LYS A 58 24.24 5.47 -10.65
CA LYS A 58 24.72 4.27 -11.34
C LYS A 58 23.62 3.63 -12.19
N ALA A 59 22.43 3.43 -11.64
CA ALA A 59 21.32 2.86 -12.39
C ALA A 59 20.95 3.69 -13.62
N ARG A 60 20.93 5.04 -13.49
CA ARG A 60 20.70 5.98 -14.60
C ARG A 60 21.78 5.91 -15.67
N ALA A 61 23.03 5.77 -15.26
CA ALA A 61 24.18 5.71 -16.18
C ALA A 61 24.24 4.37 -16.93
N GLU A 62 24.06 3.25 -16.23
CA GLU A 62 24.18 1.91 -16.80
C GLU A 62 22.99 1.52 -17.69
N LYS A 63 21.77 1.93 -17.34
CA LYS A 63 20.52 1.53 -18.01
C LYS A 63 20.50 0.04 -18.36
N LYS A 64 20.78 -0.78 -17.34
CA LYS A 64 20.94 -2.23 -17.48
C LYS A 64 19.77 -2.88 -18.23
N PRO A 65 20.01 -3.70 -19.27
CA PRO A 65 18.94 -4.36 -20.01
C PRO A 65 18.09 -5.28 -19.14
N LEU A 66 16.77 -5.39 -19.42
CA LEU A 66 15.84 -6.23 -18.66
C LEU A 66 16.30 -7.71 -18.58
N THR A 67 16.96 -8.22 -19.62
CA THR A 67 17.52 -9.59 -19.63
C THR A 67 18.66 -9.78 -18.63
N GLU A 68 19.49 -8.76 -18.45
CA GLU A 68 20.56 -8.79 -17.45
C GLU A 68 20.02 -8.60 -16.04
N ILE A 69 19.01 -7.74 -15.86
CA ILE A 69 18.29 -7.60 -14.59
C ILE A 69 17.70 -8.94 -14.19
N GLN A 70 16.98 -9.63 -15.12
CA GLN A 70 16.39 -10.94 -14.88
C GLN A 70 17.44 -11.94 -14.40
N LYS A 71 18.56 -12.07 -15.14
CA LYS A 71 19.66 -12.99 -14.79
C LYS A 71 20.25 -12.69 -13.40
N ALA A 72 20.40 -11.40 -13.06
CA ALA A 72 20.91 -11.00 -11.75
C ALA A 72 19.94 -11.37 -10.62
N VAL A 73 18.63 -11.14 -10.81
CA VAL A 73 17.60 -11.52 -9.84
C VAL A 73 17.56 -13.03 -9.63
N ASP A 74 17.63 -13.82 -10.70
CA ASP A 74 17.67 -15.30 -10.64
C ASP A 74 18.88 -15.78 -9.82
N GLY A 75 20.04 -15.12 -9.98
CA GLY A 75 21.23 -15.37 -9.18
C GLY A 75 21.03 -15.09 -7.68
N LEU A 76 20.37 -13.96 -7.34
CA LEU A 76 20.07 -13.63 -5.95
C LEU A 76 19.07 -14.60 -5.31
N LEU A 77 18.05 -15.04 -6.06
CA LEU A 77 17.09 -16.06 -5.61
C LEU A 77 17.80 -17.40 -5.35
N SER A 78 18.74 -17.80 -6.22
CA SER A 78 19.56 -19.00 -6.00
C SER A 78 20.40 -18.89 -4.71
N ASN A 79 21.01 -17.72 -4.46
CA ASN A 79 21.79 -17.49 -3.25
C ASN A 79 20.91 -17.54 -1.98
N LEU A 80 19.71 -16.94 -2.00
CA LEU A 80 18.75 -17.04 -0.89
C LEU A 80 18.34 -18.48 -0.65
N HIS A 81 18.07 -19.25 -1.70
CA HIS A 81 17.76 -20.67 -1.55
C HIS A 81 18.88 -21.45 -0.85
N GLN A 82 20.15 -21.20 -1.22
CA GLN A 82 21.31 -21.82 -0.56
C GLN A 82 21.42 -21.41 0.91
N ILE A 83 21.21 -20.10 1.24
CA ILE A 83 21.20 -19.63 2.62
C ILE A 83 20.10 -20.33 3.42
N GLY A 84 18.88 -20.42 2.89
CA GLY A 84 17.77 -21.12 3.54
C GLY A 84 18.03 -22.60 3.81
N ALA A 85 18.84 -23.27 2.95
CA ALA A 85 19.19 -24.67 3.11
C ALA A 85 20.36 -24.92 4.09
N THR A 86 21.24 -23.93 4.31
CA THR A 86 22.52 -24.14 5.00
C THR A 86 22.69 -23.35 6.28
N VAL A 87 21.97 -22.24 6.44
CA VAL A 87 22.08 -21.35 7.61
C VAL A 87 20.91 -21.57 8.56
N ARG A 88 21.20 -21.84 9.84
CA ARG A 88 20.17 -21.85 10.86
C ARG A 88 19.77 -20.40 11.20
N MET A 89 18.53 -20.03 10.92
CA MET A 89 17.98 -18.70 11.15
C MET A 89 17.05 -18.71 12.36
N ASP A 90 17.03 -17.62 13.11
CA ASP A 90 15.97 -17.33 14.05
C ASP A 90 14.69 -16.88 13.32
N GLU A 91 13.61 -16.64 14.05
CA GLU A 91 12.33 -16.23 13.46
C GLU A 91 12.45 -14.93 12.65
N LYS A 92 13.15 -13.93 13.20
CA LYS A 92 13.36 -12.63 12.55
C LYS A 92 14.12 -12.75 11.23
N MET A 93 15.19 -13.55 11.22
CA MET A 93 15.98 -13.80 10.02
C MET A 93 15.22 -14.65 9.00
N THR A 94 14.41 -15.60 9.46
CA THR A 94 13.51 -16.39 8.59
C THR A 94 12.48 -15.50 7.91
N MET A 95 11.89 -14.55 8.63
CA MET A 95 10.98 -13.55 8.06
C MET A 95 11.68 -12.67 7.03
N ARG A 96 12.91 -12.20 7.32
CA ARG A 96 13.70 -11.40 6.39
C ARG A 96 14.04 -12.16 5.10
N HIS A 97 14.46 -13.41 5.25
CA HIS A 97 14.74 -14.31 4.11
C HIS A 97 13.48 -14.48 3.23
N THR A 98 12.34 -14.75 3.84
CA THR A 98 11.07 -14.92 3.12
C THR A 98 10.67 -13.61 2.43
N PHE A 99 10.81 -12.48 3.11
CA PHE A 99 10.51 -11.15 2.55
C PHE A 99 11.39 -10.86 1.33
N LEU A 100 12.71 -10.97 1.43
CA LEU A 100 13.62 -10.73 0.30
C LEU A 100 13.34 -11.69 -0.88
N THR A 101 12.99 -12.95 -0.58
CA THR A 101 12.60 -13.92 -1.61
C THR A 101 11.36 -13.44 -2.36
N ARG A 102 10.30 -13.01 -1.66
CA ARG A 102 9.07 -12.50 -2.28
C ARG A 102 9.29 -11.20 -3.03
N GLN A 103 10.10 -10.29 -2.49
CA GLN A 103 10.48 -9.06 -3.16
C GLN A 103 11.21 -9.34 -4.49
N LEU A 104 12.19 -10.23 -4.49
CA LEU A 104 12.90 -10.62 -5.73
C LEU A 104 11.96 -11.33 -6.73
N GLN A 105 11.04 -12.16 -6.26
CA GLN A 105 10.04 -12.79 -7.13
C GLN A 105 9.13 -11.75 -7.79
N SER A 106 8.75 -10.69 -7.08
CA SER A 106 7.96 -9.58 -7.66
C SER A 106 8.77 -8.78 -8.70
N VAL A 107 10.08 -8.60 -8.50
CA VAL A 107 10.96 -8.02 -9.52
C VAL A 107 10.95 -8.88 -10.79
N VAL A 108 11.07 -10.21 -10.67
CA VAL A 108 10.94 -11.14 -11.81
C VAL A 108 9.62 -10.94 -12.54
N ALA A 109 8.50 -10.90 -11.80
CA ALA A 109 7.18 -10.72 -12.39
C ALA A 109 7.07 -9.38 -13.15
N ARG A 110 7.58 -8.27 -12.58
CA ARG A 110 7.57 -6.98 -13.25
C ARG A 110 8.45 -6.95 -14.49
N VAL A 111 9.65 -7.53 -14.43
CA VAL A 111 10.55 -7.65 -15.58
C VAL A 111 9.89 -8.46 -16.71
N ARG A 112 9.24 -9.59 -16.41
CA ARG A 112 8.47 -10.38 -17.38
C ARG A 112 7.37 -9.56 -18.04
N TYR A 113 6.61 -8.82 -17.26
CA TYR A 113 5.59 -7.91 -17.78
C TYR A 113 6.19 -6.85 -18.72
N LEU A 114 7.29 -6.19 -18.34
CA LEU A 114 7.97 -5.17 -19.15
C LEU A 114 8.57 -5.75 -20.45
N ARG A 115 8.85 -7.05 -20.49
CA ARG A 115 9.26 -7.79 -21.69
C ARG A 115 8.08 -8.22 -22.55
N GLY A 116 6.84 -7.89 -22.18
CA GLY A 116 5.63 -8.18 -22.96
C GLY A 116 4.95 -9.51 -22.63
N GLU A 117 5.38 -10.22 -21.57
CA GLU A 117 4.70 -11.43 -21.13
C GLU A 117 3.34 -11.08 -20.51
N LYS A 118 2.31 -11.85 -20.85
CA LYS A 118 0.96 -11.66 -20.33
C LYS A 118 0.73 -12.57 -19.13
N MET A 119 0.18 -12.02 -18.09
CA MET A 119 -0.35 -12.74 -16.93
C MET A 119 -1.83 -12.39 -16.80
N SER A 120 -2.65 -13.33 -16.32
CA SER A 120 -4.01 -13.02 -15.88
C SER A 120 -3.96 -12.08 -14.67
N PHE A 121 -5.08 -11.44 -14.36
CA PHE A 121 -5.19 -10.53 -13.22
C PHE A 121 -4.77 -11.21 -11.90
N ASP A 122 -5.22 -12.44 -11.66
CA ASP A 122 -4.93 -13.18 -10.44
C ASP A 122 -3.48 -13.70 -10.38
N GLU A 123 -2.91 -14.16 -11.51
CA GLU A 123 -1.48 -14.52 -11.59
C GLU A 123 -0.58 -13.31 -11.33
N GLU A 124 -0.90 -12.16 -11.91
CA GLU A 124 -0.17 -10.91 -11.70
C GLU A 124 -0.25 -10.46 -10.24
N SER A 125 -1.46 -10.48 -9.64
CA SER A 125 -1.63 -10.05 -8.25
C SER A 125 -0.90 -10.96 -7.26
N LEU A 126 -0.92 -12.27 -7.48
CA LEU A 126 -0.17 -13.22 -6.65
C LEU A 126 1.34 -12.99 -6.76
N ALA A 127 1.84 -12.80 -8.00
CA ALA A 127 3.26 -12.65 -8.26
C ALA A 127 3.83 -11.31 -7.74
N LEU A 128 3.05 -10.23 -7.81
CA LEU A 128 3.48 -8.90 -7.38
C LEU A 128 3.18 -8.62 -5.89
N TYR A 129 2.01 -9.04 -5.39
CA TYR A 129 1.51 -8.60 -4.07
C TYR A 129 1.37 -9.73 -3.04
N ASP A 130 1.78 -10.97 -3.40
CA ASP A 130 1.66 -12.16 -2.52
C ASP A 130 0.20 -12.44 -2.11
N GLY A 131 -0.77 -12.01 -2.94
CA GLY A 131 -2.18 -12.12 -2.64
C GLY A 131 -3.08 -12.21 -3.86
N VAL A 132 -4.23 -12.86 -3.69
CA VAL A 132 -5.31 -12.92 -4.68
C VAL A 132 -6.60 -12.50 -3.99
N ALA A 133 -7.24 -11.45 -4.53
CA ALA A 133 -8.50 -10.97 -4.00
C ALA A 133 -9.64 -11.94 -4.32
N PRO A 134 -10.62 -12.13 -3.40
CA PRO A 134 -11.80 -12.94 -3.67
C PRO A 134 -12.56 -12.43 -4.90
N THR A 135 -13.31 -13.34 -5.53
CA THR A 135 -14.19 -13.04 -6.66
C THR A 135 -15.63 -13.02 -6.21
N TYR A 136 -16.42 -12.11 -6.77
CA TYR A 136 -17.84 -12.01 -6.47
C TYR A 136 -18.66 -12.02 -7.77
N PRO A 137 -19.76 -12.82 -7.83
CA PRO A 137 -20.64 -12.81 -8.98
C PRO A 137 -21.43 -11.50 -9.06
N GLU A 138 -21.87 -11.13 -10.25
CA GLU A 138 -22.70 -9.92 -10.48
C GLU A 138 -23.94 -9.85 -9.58
N SER A 139 -24.55 -11.02 -9.25
CA SER A 139 -25.70 -11.11 -8.34
C SER A 139 -25.42 -10.52 -6.96
N HIS A 140 -24.20 -10.68 -6.43
CA HIS A 140 -23.76 -10.09 -5.17
C HIS A 140 -23.90 -8.55 -5.19
N PHE A 141 -23.38 -7.93 -6.25
CA PHE A 141 -23.47 -6.46 -6.37
C PHE A 141 -24.91 -6.00 -6.60
N LYS A 142 -25.71 -6.74 -7.36
CA LYS A 142 -27.14 -6.45 -7.55
C LYS A 142 -27.93 -6.47 -6.24
N GLU A 143 -27.57 -7.33 -5.29
CA GLU A 143 -28.21 -7.36 -3.96
C GLU A 143 -27.84 -6.13 -3.14
N LEU A 144 -26.56 -5.74 -3.13
CA LEU A 144 -26.10 -4.52 -2.46
C LEU A 144 -26.72 -3.26 -3.06
N ILE A 145 -26.82 -3.18 -4.39
CA ILE A 145 -27.48 -2.10 -5.11
C ILE A 145 -28.96 -1.99 -4.70
N ARG A 146 -29.70 -3.11 -4.59
CA ARG A 146 -31.09 -3.08 -4.11
C ARG A 146 -31.21 -2.58 -2.67
N ALA A 147 -30.29 -3.00 -1.79
CA ALA A 147 -30.27 -2.51 -0.41
C ALA A 147 -30.03 -0.99 -0.36
N LEU A 148 -29.10 -0.50 -1.19
CA LEU A 148 -28.79 0.93 -1.27
C LEU A 148 -29.91 1.75 -1.91
N ASP A 149 -30.63 1.18 -2.87
CA ASP A 149 -31.75 1.81 -3.59
C ASP A 149 -32.84 2.31 -2.65
N GLY A 150 -33.13 1.53 -1.60
CA GLY A 150 -34.10 1.91 -0.54
C GLY A 150 -33.59 2.98 0.43
N LEU A 151 -32.27 3.24 0.45
CA LEU A 151 -31.68 4.23 1.36
C LEU A 151 -31.48 5.60 0.72
N VAL A 152 -31.24 5.65 -0.60
CA VAL A 152 -30.96 6.90 -1.32
C VAL A 152 -32.26 7.51 -1.83
N PRO A 153 -32.63 8.73 -1.40
CA PRO A 153 -33.86 9.38 -1.83
C PRO A 153 -33.80 9.85 -3.29
N GLY A 154 -34.95 10.17 -3.87
CA GLY A 154 -35.07 10.80 -5.19
C GLY A 154 -35.68 9.92 -6.27
N VAL A 155 -35.69 10.43 -7.51
CA VAL A 155 -36.25 9.79 -8.71
C VAL A 155 -35.16 9.60 -9.74
N GLY A 156 -35.21 8.50 -10.50
CA GLY A 156 -34.22 8.18 -11.54
C GLY A 156 -33.30 7.01 -11.16
N SER A 157 -32.18 6.85 -11.88
CA SER A 157 -31.21 5.80 -11.59
C SER A 157 -30.57 5.97 -10.23
N LEU A 158 -30.23 4.87 -9.57
CA LEU A 158 -29.56 4.92 -8.25
C LEU A 158 -28.28 5.76 -8.31
N THR A 159 -27.46 5.59 -9.34
CA THR A 159 -26.21 6.37 -9.51
C THR A 159 -26.48 7.86 -9.53
N ALA A 160 -27.47 8.32 -10.32
CA ALA A 160 -27.84 9.74 -10.38
C ALA A 160 -28.36 10.26 -9.03
N ARG A 161 -29.19 9.47 -8.33
CA ARG A 161 -29.71 9.85 -6.99
C ARG A 161 -28.60 9.87 -5.94
N TYR A 162 -27.68 8.92 -6.01
CA TYR A 162 -26.53 8.84 -5.13
C TYR A 162 -25.58 10.05 -5.32
N GLU A 163 -25.32 10.43 -6.55
CA GLU A 163 -24.54 11.64 -6.84
C GLU A 163 -25.24 12.90 -6.33
N GLU A 164 -26.56 13.05 -6.63
CA GLU A 164 -27.33 14.20 -6.15
C GLU A 164 -27.36 14.29 -4.63
N PHE A 165 -27.59 13.15 -3.96
CA PHE A 165 -27.57 13.07 -2.51
C PHE A 165 -26.22 13.52 -1.93
N ARG A 166 -25.11 13.13 -2.54
CA ARG A 166 -23.78 13.48 -2.05
C ARG A 166 -23.38 14.93 -2.33
N LYS A 167 -24.01 15.64 -3.24
CA LYS A 167 -23.65 17.04 -3.55
C LYS A 167 -23.69 17.95 -2.34
N GLY A 168 -24.62 17.72 -1.40
CA GLY A 168 -24.74 18.48 -0.16
C GLY A 168 -23.56 18.30 0.81
N PHE A 169 -22.65 17.35 0.51
CA PHE A 169 -21.53 17.00 1.35
C PHE A 169 -20.16 17.29 0.69
N ILE A 170 -20.16 18.07 -0.40
CA ILE A 170 -18.94 18.54 -1.06
C ILE A 170 -18.34 19.67 -0.22
N ILE A 171 -17.04 19.55 0.07
CA ILE A 171 -16.28 20.62 0.72
C ILE A 171 -16.08 21.75 -0.28
N PRO A 172 -16.50 23.00 0.02
CA PRO A 172 -16.21 24.14 -0.82
C PRO A 172 -14.69 24.32 -1.01
N PRO A 173 -14.21 24.67 -2.21
CA PRO A 173 -12.77 24.78 -2.48
C PRO A 173 -12.01 25.72 -1.54
N ASP A 174 -12.64 26.82 -1.11
CA ASP A 174 -12.08 27.79 -0.17
C ASP A 174 -12.02 27.29 1.28
N LYS A 175 -12.65 26.15 1.57
CA LYS A 175 -12.67 25.50 2.89
C LYS A 175 -11.77 24.27 2.98
N LEU A 176 -11.27 23.76 1.85
CA LEU A 176 -10.49 22.53 1.80
C LEU A 176 -9.30 22.54 2.76
N ASP A 177 -8.50 23.59 2.75
CA ASP A 177 -7.29 23.68 3.58
C ASP A 177 -7.62 23.64 5.08
N ALA A 178 -8.62 24.41 5.52
CA ALA A 178 -9.04 24.42 6.92
C ALA A 178 -9.59 23.08 7.38
N VAL A 179 -10.40 22.41 6.54
CA VAL A 179 -10.98 21.09 6.83
C VAL A 179 -9.88 20.01 6.88
N PHE A 180 -8.97 19.98 5.90
CA PHE A 180 -7.85 19.02 5.87
C PHE A 180 -6.88 19.24 7.01
N THR A 181 -6.49 20.48 7.31
CA THR A 181 -5.62 20.80 8.45
C THR A 181 -6.22 20.32 9.77
N SER A 182 -7.53 20.52 9.97
CA SER A 182 -8.22 20.05 11.18
C SER A 182 -8.22 18.51 11.25
N ALA A 183 -8.54 17.83 10.16
CA ALA A 183 -8.53 16.37 10.10
C ALA A 183 -7.14 15.79 10.36
N ILE A 184 -6.09 16.36 9.74
CA ILE A 184 -4.69 15.96 9.93
C ILE A 184 -4.25 16.15 11.39
N ASN A 185 -4.54 17.29 11.98
CA ASN A 185 -4.17 17.58 13.37
C ASN A 185 -4.80 16.61 14.34
N GLU A 186 -6.08 16.26 14.15
CA GLU A 186 -6.77 15.29 15.00
C GLU A 186 -6.25 13.87 14.77
N ALA A 187 -6.01 13.47 13.51
CA ALA A 187 -5.40 12.19 13.17
C ALA A 187 -4.01 12.03 13.83
N ARG A 188 -3.18 13.08 13.72
CA ARG A 188 -1.85 13.15 14.35
C ARG A 188 -1.92 13.03 15.87
N ARG A 189 -2.83 13.80 16.49
CA ARG A 189 -3.04 13.78 17.94
C ARG A 189 -3.38 12.37 18.42
N ARG A 190 -4.38 11.72 17.81
CA ARG A 190 -4.81 10.37 18.16
C ARG A 190 -3.71 9.34 17.97
N THR A 191 -2.99 9.43 16.87
CA THR A 191 -1.88 8.51 16.57
C THR A 191 -0.76 8.64 17.61
N LYS A 192 -0.39 9.85 18.01
CA LYS A 192 0.67 10.10 19.00
C LYS A 192 0.34 9.65 20.42
N GLU A 193 -0.92 9.34 20.72
CA GLU A 193 -1.28 8.70 22.00
C GLU A 193 -0.77 7.25 22.10
N TYR A 194 -0.55 6.59 20.96
CA TYR A 194 -0.18 5.18 20.89
C TYR A 194 1.15 4.91 20.17
N VAL A 195 1.61 5.85 19.35
CA VAL A 195 2.81 5.70 18.52
C VAL A 195 3.84 6.75 18.90
N THR A 196 5.02 6.29 19.31
CA THR A 196 6.16 7.19 19.47
C THR A 196 6.82 7.45 18.12
N LEU A 197 6.73 8.67 17.64
CA LEU A 197 7.32 9.12 16.40
C LEU A 197 8.55 10.02 16.68
N PRO A 198 9.51 10.11 15.77
CA PRO A 198 10.63 11.05 15.89
C PRO A 198 10.15 12.49 16.06
N PRO A 199 10.87 13.32 16.82
CA PRO A 199 10.45 14.70 17.08
C PRO A 199 10.47 15.58 15.83
N ASP A 200 11.22 15.20 14.81
CA ASP A 200 11.40 15.90 13.55
C ASP A 200 10.51 15.36 12.42
N GLU A 201 9.64 14.33 12.70
CA GLU A 201 8.72 13.84 11.70
C GLU A 201 7.70 14.92 11.30
N ASP A 202 7.45 15.03 10.00
CA ASP A 202 6.48 15.98 9.46
C ASP A 202 6.16 15.70 7.98
N PHE A 203 5.11 16.33 7.49
CA PHE A 203 4.83 16.35 6.06
C PHE A 203 4.22 17.67 5.62
N THR A 204 4.31 17.95 4.33
CA THR A 204 3.64 19.07 3.67
C THR A 204 2.50 18.57 2.80
N VAL A 205 1.46 19.39 2.61
CA VAL A 205 0.32 19.09 1.74
C VAL A 205 0.33 20.05 0.55
N GLU A 206 0.14 19.50 -0.65
CA GLU A 206 -0.02 20.26 -1.88
C GLU A 206 -1.31 19.85 -2.60
N TYR A 207 -2.00 20.81 -3.19
CA TYR A 207 -3.16 20.56 -4.03
C TYR A 207 -2.76 20.54 -5.50
N VAL A 208 -3.14 19.47 -6.21
CA VAL A 208 -2.76 19.23 -7.61
C VAL A 208 -3.98 18.86 -8.45
N THR A 209 -3.82 18.85 -9.78
CA THR A 209 -4.82 18.40 -10.75
C THR A 209 -4.20 17.50 -11.81
N GLY A 210 -4.99 16.84 -12.64
CA GLY A 210 -4.52 16.06 -13.79
C GLY A 210 -3.90 14.71 -13.43
N LYS A 211 -4.25 14.15 -12.27
CA LYS A 211 -3.75 12.86 -11.80
C LYS A 211 -4.81 11.77 -11.89
N SER A 212 -4.38 10.51 -12.07
CA SER A 212 -5.27 9.34 -12.05
C SER A 212 -5.70 8.92 -10.65
N TRP A 213 -4.95 9.31 -9.62
CA TRP A 213 -5.21 9.05 -8.20
C TRP A 213 -5.89 10.24 -7.48
N SER A 214 -6.43 9.98 -6.28
CA SER A 214 -7.11 11.00 -5.44
C SER A 214 -6.16 11.75 -4.54
N ALA A 215 -5.20 11.06 -3.92
CA ALA A 215 -4.10 11.61 -3.17
C ALA A 215 -2.89 10.67 -3.29
N TYR A 216 -1.74 11.15 -2.87
CA TYR A 216 -0.49 10.39 -2.92
C TYR A 216 0.48 10.89 -1.86
N ASN A 217 1.14 9.95 -1.16
CA ASN A 217 2.20 10.25 -0.21
C ASN A 217 3.57 9.97 -0.86
N TRP A 218 4.36 10.99 -1.07
CA TRP A 218 5.76 10.90 -1.49
C TRP A 218 6.66 10.89 -0.26
N TYR A 219 7.05 9.71 0.21
CA TYR A 219 8.01 9.61 1.30
C TYR A 219 9.42 9.99 0.82
N LYS A 220 10.10 10.90 1.56
CA LYS A 220 11.37 11.48 1.16
C LYS A 220 12.57 10.92 1.93
N GLY A 221 12.31 10.04 2.91
CA GLY A 221 13.30 9.68 3.92
C GLY A 221 13.51 10.77 4.96
N GLY A 222 14.24 10.47 6.01
CA GLY A 222 14.46 11.39 7.12
C GLY A 222 13.16 11.79 7.79
N HIS A 223 12.21 10.87 7.92
CA HIS A 223 10.90 11.04 8.55
C HIS A 223 10.02 12.13 7.92
N ARG A 224 10.18 12.40 6.60
CA ARG A 224 9.50 13.48 5.88
C ARG A 224 8.67 12.93 4.71
N SER A 225 7.49 13.51 4.51
CA SER A 225 6.64 13.25 3.35
C SER A 225 6.18 14.52 2.66
N LEU A 226 5.84 14.39 1.38
CA LEU A 226 5.01 15.33 0.64
C LEU A 226 3.70 14.61 0.29
N ILE A 227 2.58 15.13 0.76
CA ILE A 227 1.24 14.60 0.42
C ILE A 227 0.63 15.49 -0.65
N GLN A 228 0.25 14.92 -1.77
CA GLN A 228 -0.46 15.62 -2.83
C GLN A 228 -1.91 15.18 -2.88
N VAL A 229 -2.84 16.13 -2.88
CA VAL A 229 -4.29 15.91 -2.97
C VAL A 229 -4.80 16.40 -4.30
N ASN A 230 -5.42 15.50 -5.08
CA ASN A 230 -5.96 15.84 -6.41
C ASN A 230 -7.36 16.46 -6.26
N THR A 231 -7.46 17.73 -6.62
CA THR A 231 -8.70 18.52 -6.51
C THR A 231 -9.46 18.65 -7.85
N GLN A 232 -9.10 17.83 -8.86
CA GLN A 232 -9.77 17.87 -10.17
C GLN A 232 -11.25 17.49 -10.09
N LEU A 233 -11.61 16.56 -9.20
CA LEU A 233 -12.98 16.19 -8.92
C LEU A 233 -13.40 16.70 -7.54
N PRO A 234 -14.70 16.93 -7.31
CA PRO A 234 -15.19 17.36 -6.01
C PRO A 234 -14.74 16.43 -4.87
N ILE A 235 -14.31 17.03 -3.76
CA ILE A 235 -13.92 16.31 -2.55
C ILE A 235 -15.07 16.37 -1.56
N TYR A 236 -15.55 15.21 -1.13
CA TYR A 236 -16.60 15.08 -0.15
C TYR A 236 -16.06 15.10 1.27
N ILE A 237 -16.88 15.48 2.24
CA ILE A 237 -16.46 15.65 3.64
C ILE A 237 -15.86 14.37 4.26
N ASP A 238 -16.39 13.20 3.92
CA ASP A 238 -15.86 11.90 4.36
C ASP A 238 -14.40 11.69 3.96
N ARG A 239 -13.97 12.33 2.84
CA ARG A 239 -12.60 12.20 2.34
C ARG A 239 -11.57 12.97 3.19
N ALA A 240 -11.99 13.91 4.01
CA ALA A 240 -11.06 14.67 4.84
C ALA A 240 -10.34 13.76 5.86
N ILE A 241 -11.08 12.99 6.64
CA ILE A 241 -10.50 11.99 7.56
C ILE A 241 -9.85 10.85 6.77
N ASP A 242 -10.50 10.35 5.71
CA ASP A 242 -9.97 9.26 4.92
C ASP A 242 -8.57 9.58 4.38
N LEU A 243 -8.37 10.75 3.79
CA LEU A 243 -7.07 11.14 3.24
C LEU A 243 -6.08 11.53 4.35
N ALA A 244 -6.52 12.24 5.40
CA ALA A 244 -5.66 12.58 6.54
C ALA A 244 -5.11 11.33 7.23
N ALA A 245 -5.95 10.29 7.40
CA ALA A 245 -5.54 9.05 8.02
C ALA A 245 -4.74 8.15 7.06
N HIS A 246 -5.18 8.01 5.81
CA HIS A 246 -4.55 7.15 4.82
C HIS A 246 -3.15 7.64 4.41
N GLU A 247 -3.04 8.93 4.02
CA GLU A 247 -1.76 9.48 3.59
C GLU A 247 -0.85 9.86 4.76
N GLY A 248 -1.46 10.30 5.89
CA GLY A 248 -0.77 10.85 7.05
C GLY A 248 -0.75 9.89 8.24
N TYR A 249 -1.66 10.09 9.19
CA TYR A 249 -1.64 9.49 10.53
C TYR A 249 -2.88 8.61 10.79
N PRO A 250 -2.70 7.28 10.95
CA PRO A 250 -1.48 6.48 11.05
C PRO A 250 -1.10 5.74 9.74
N GLY A 251 -1.47 6.25 8.56
CA GLY A 251 -1.29 5.60 7.27
C GLY A 251 0.14 5.66 6.71
N HIS A 252 0.26 5.95 5.41
CA HIS A 252 1.53 5.85 4.67
C HIS A 252 2.70 6.61 5.30
N HIS A 253 2.49 7.83 5.80
CA HIS A 253 3.55 8.59 6.46
C HIS A 253 4.10 7.84 7.68
N VAL A 254 3.23 7.45 8.61
CA VAL A 254 3.62 6.73 9.84
C VAL A 254 4.22 5.37 9.53
N TYR A 255 3.65 4.63 8.57
CA TYR A 255 4.19 3.36 8.10
C TYR A 255 5.64 3.49 7.64
N ASN A 256 5.92 4.43 6.73
CA ASN A 256 7.26 4.65 6.22
C ASN A 256 8.23 5.12 7.31
N VAL A 257 7.81 6.04 8.21
CA VAL A 257 8.62 6.47 9.36
C VAL A 257 8.99 5.28 10.25
N LEU A 258 8.03 4.43 10.59
CA LEU A 258 8.28 3.27 11.45
C LEU A 258 9.19 2.22 10.79
N LEU A 259 9.05 1.99 9.48
CA LEU A 259 9.94 1.11 8.73
C LEU A 259 11.37 1.68 8.68
N GLU A 260 11.52 2.98 8.39
CA GLU A 260 12.83 3.64 8.39
C GLU A 260 13.51 3.49 9.75
N MET A 261 12.84 3.88 10.84
CA MET A 261 13.39 3.79 12.19
C MET A 261 13.79 2.37 12.60
N ASN A 262 12.86 1.40 12.42
CA ASN A 262 13.02 0.07 13.01
C ASN A 262 13.82 -0.86 12.10
N LEU A 263 13.66 -0.77 10.79
CA LEU A 263 14.26 -1.74 9.87
C LEU A 263 15.49 -1.17 9.18
N LEU A 264 15.45 0.05 8.68
CA LEU A 264 16.62 0.65 8.02
C LEU A 264 17.64 1.19 9.04
N GLU A 265 17.23 2.05 9.96
CA GLU A 265 18.18 2.70 10.86
C GLU A 265 18.69 1.77 11.96
N LYS A 266 17.78 1.08 12.67
CA LYS A 266 18.11 0.20 13.79
C LYS A 266 18.74 -1.12 13.33
N ASN A 267 18.12 -1.80 12.35
CA ASN A 267 18.57 -3.11 11.88
C ASN A 267 19.59 -3.04 10.76
N LYS A 268 19.76 -1.87 10.12
CA LYS A 268 20.60 -1.65 8.92
C LYS A 268 20.18 -2.52 7.73
N TRP A 269 18.88 -2.77 7.57
CA TRP A 269 18.32 -3.55 6.49
C TRP A 269 18.06 -2.66 5.28
N MET A 270 19.01 -2.65 4.35
CA MET A 270 19.03 -1.74 3.20
C MET A 270 17.85 -1.92 2.25
N GLU A 271 17.21 -3.08 2.21
CA GLU A 271 16.01 -3.34 1.42
C GLU A 271 14.86 -2.38 1.73
N PHE A 272 14.87 -1.74 2.90
CA PHE A 272 13.89 -0.74 3.31
C PHE A 272 14.27 0.70 2.94
N SER A 273 15.38 0.90 2.24
CA SER A 273 15.73 2.22 1.66
C SER A 273 15.07 2.49 0.32
N VAL A 274 14.34 1.53 -0.23
CA VAL A 274 13.60 1.63 -1.49
C VAL A 274 12.20 1.05 -1.33
N TYR A 275 11.22 1.70 -1.93
CA TYR A 275 9.87 1.19 -2.01
C TYR A 275 9.47 0.99 -3.48
N PRO A 276 9.46 -0.25 -4.00
CA PRO A 276 8.91 -0.54 -5.31
C PRO A 276 7.39 -0.65 -5.23
N LEU A 277 6.68 0.12 -6.07
CA LEU A 277 5.21 0.19 -6.07
C LEU A 277 4.57 -1.17 -6.38
N PHE A 278 5.13 -1.90 -7.34
CA PHE A 278 4.62 -3.22 -7.74
C PHE A 278 5.34 -4.34 -6.97
N SER A 279 5.06 -4.42 -5.67
CA SER A 279 5.72 -5.35 -4.75
C SER A 279 4.80 -5.82 -3.63
N PRO A 280 5.14 -6.91 -2.92
CA PRO A 280 4.36 -7.40 -1.78
C PRO A 280 4.17 -6.36 -0.65
N GLN A 281 5.09 -5.40 -0.53
CA GLN A 281 4.99 -4.33 0.44
C GLN A 281 3.76 -3.44 0.20
N SER A 282 3.35 -3.24 -1.06
CA SER A 282 2.24 -2.36 -1.40
C SER A 282 0.89 -2.84 -0.88
N LEU A 283 0.66 -4.16 -0.83
CA LEU A 283 -0.57 -4.68 -0.26
C LEU A 283 -0.67 -4.38 1.24
N ILE A 284 0.46 -4.48 1.96
CA ILE A 284 0.51 -4.14 3.38
C ILE A 284 0.37 -2.62 3.58
N ALA A 285 1.07 -1.82 2.77
CA ALA A 285 1.04 -0.37 2.87
C ALA A 285 -0.37 0.19 2.64
N GLU A 286 -1.05 -0.21 1.55
CA GLU A 286 -2.41 0.23 1.24
C GLU A 286 -3.44 -0.32 2.24
N GLY A 287 -3.32 -1.61 2.57
CA GLY A 287 -4.22 -2.25 3.52
C GLY A 287 -4.13 -1.64 4.91
N SER A 288 -2.92 -1.38 5.40
CA SER A 288 -2.71 -0.75 6.70
C SER A 288 -3.13 0.72 6.69
N ALA A 289 -2.89 1.47 5.62
CA ALA A 289 -3.35 2.85 5.49
C ALA A 289 -4.89 2.94 5.51
N ASN A 290 -5.58 2.04 4.82
CA ASN A 290 -7.05 1.97 4.86
C ASN A 290 -7.59 1.54 6.23
N TYR A 291 -7.05 0.50 6.84
CA TYR A 291 -7.50 0.07 8.17
C TYR A 291 -7.11 1.08 9.26
N GLY A 292 -6.00 1.81 9.10
CA GLY A 292 -5.53 2.84 10.02
C GLY A 292 -6.57 3.93 10.30
N LYS A 293 -7.38 4.29 9.31
CA LYS A 293 -8.51 5.22 9.51
C LYS A 293 -9.52 4.70 10.53
N VAL A 294 -9.82 3.40 10.52
CA VAL A 294 -10.74 2.76 11.47
C VAL A 294 -10.11 2.65 12.85
N VAL A 295 -8.79 2.44 12.91
CA VAL A 295 -8.03 2.41 14.17
C VAL A 295 -8.00 3.79 14.83
N ALA A 296 -7.69 4.83 14.07
CA ALA A 296 -7.62 6.20 14.60
C ALA A 296 -8.99 6.85 14.83
N PHE A 297 -9.98 6.50 14.01
CA PHE A 297 -11.32 7.04 14.08
C PHE A 297 -12.37 5.91 14.08
N PRO A 298 -12.64 5.27 15.24
CA PRO A 298 -13.78 4.37 15.39
C PRO A 298 -15.08 5.06 14.95
N ALA A 299 -16.04 4.31 14.44
CA ALA A 299 -17.21 4.86 13.73
C ALA A 299 -17.96 5.95 14.50
N SER A 300 -18.23 5.74 15.81
CA SER A 300 -18.92 6.71 16.66
C SER A 300 -18.12 7.99 16.90
N ASP A 301 -16.81 7.84 17.10
CA ASP A 301 -15.89 8.97 17.30
C ASP A 301 -15.69 9.78 16.03
N ARG A 302 -15.60 9.08 14.90
CA ARG A 302 -15.53 9.69 13.58
C ARG A 302 -16.74 10.59 13.34
N LEU A 303 -17.94 10.02 13.45
CA LEU A 303 -19.19 10.75 13.23
C LEU A 303 -19.31 11.97 14.14
N ARG A 304 -18.96 11.82 15.42
CA ARG A 304 -18.97 12.94 16.37
C ARG A 304 -18.02 14.06 15.95
N PHE A 305 -16.74 13.74 15.69
CA PHE A 305 -15.74 14.72 15.29
C PHE A 305 -16.11 15.43 13.98
N GLU A 306 -16.59 14.71 13.00
CA GLU A 306 -17.03 15.30 11.75
C GLU A 306 -18.22 16.24 11.93
N LYS A 307 -19.23 15.84 12.69
CA LYS A 307 -20.41 16.69 12.98
C LYS A 307 -20.07 17.94 13.79
N GLU A 308 -19.20 17.81 14.79
CA GLU A 308 -18.88 18.90 15.70
C GLU A 308 -17.82 19.85 15.12
N VAL A 309 -16.94 19.38 14.24
CA VAL A 309 -15.78 20.13 13.76
C VAL A 309 -15.76 20.28 12.25
N LEU A 310 -15.74 19.20 11.48
CA LEU A 310 -15.47 19.29 10.04
C LEU A 310 -16.66 19.82 9.24
N PHE A 311 -17.89 19.40 9.57
CA PHE A 311 -19.10 19.90 8.91
C PHE A 311 -19.26 21.41 9.09
N PRO A 312 -19.15 21.96 10.32
CA PRO A 312 -19.17 23.41 10.53
C PRO A 312 -18.06 24.16 9.80
N LEU A 313 -16.82 23.64 9.81
CA LEU A 313 -15.69 24.23 9.07
C LEU A 313 -15.94 24.29 7.58
N ALA A 314 -16.56 23.25 7.02
CA ALA A 314 -16.94 23.18 5.61
C ALA A 314 -18.19 24.02 5.29
N GLY A 315 -18.93 24.49 6.28
CA GLY A 315 -20.22 25.16 6.10
C GLY A 315 -21.34 24.20 5.67
N ILE A 316 -21.21 22.91 6.01
CA ILE A 316 -22.18 21.85 5.71
C ILE A 316 -23.07 21.61 6.92
N ASP A 317 -24.40 21.46 6.71
CA ASP A 317 -25.34 21.15 7.76
C ASP A 317 -25.09 19.75 8.36
N PRO A 318 -24.73 19.63 9.64
CA PRO A 318 -24.48 18.35 10.29
C PRO A 318 -25.74 17.48 10.50
N ALA A 319 -26.94 18.00 10.32
CA ALA A 319 -28.20 17.24 10.50
C ALA A 319 -28.32 16.06 9.53
N GLY A 320 -27.66 16.14 8.36
CA GLY A 320 -27.63 15.07 7.37
C GLY A 320 -26.57 13.98 7.59
N ALA A 321 -25.70 14.13 8.60
CA ALA A 321 -24.50 13.29 8.74
C ALA A 321 -24.83 11.81 8.97
N GLU A 322 -25.74 11.47 9.88
CA GLU A 322 -26.10 10.07 10.16
C GLU A 322 -26.61 9.36 8.91
N LYS A 323 -27.49 10.03 8.15
CA LYS A 323 -28.02 9.48 6.91
C LYS A 323 -26.93 9.32 5.87
N TYR A 324 -26.01 10.29 5.78
CA TYR A 324 -24.86 10.25 4.88
C TYR A 324 -23.99 9.01 5.16
N TYR A 325 -23.59 8.80 6.41
CA TYR A 325 -22.75 7.66 6.79
C TYR A 325 -23.47 6.32 6.68
N GLN A 326 -24.75 6.25 6.96
CA GLN A 326 -25.57 5.05 6.71
C GLN A 326 -25.52 4.63 5.22
N VAL A 327 -25.62 5.60 4.32
CA VAL A 327 -25.54 5.36 2.86
C VAL A 327 -24.13 4.94 2.48
N LEU A 328 -23.09 5.62 3.00
CA LEU A 328 -21.69 5.28 2.69
C LEU A 328 -21.29 3.90 3.21
N GLU A 329 -21.76 3.46 4.37
CA GLU A 329 -21.48 2.12 4.90
C GLU A 329 -21.96 1.02 3.96
N VAL A 330 -23.17 1.16 3.39
CA VAL A 330 -23.67 0.19 2.40
C VAL A 330 -22.91 0.31 1.07
N ALA A 331 -22.62 1.54 0.63
CA ALA A 331 -21.87 1.77 -0.60
C ALA A 331 -20.42 1.23 -0.52
N ALA A 332 -19.78 1.26 0.64
CA ALA A 332 -18.43 0.71 0.84
C ALA A 332 -18.36 -0.80 0.54
N LYS A 333 -19.44 -1.55 0.76
CA LYS A 333 -19.54 -2.99 0.43
C LYS A 333 -19.43 -3.27 -1.07
N LEU A 334 -19.63 -2.25 -1.92
CA LEU A 334 -19.44 -2.32 -3.38
C LEU A 334 -17.96 -2.20 -3.80
N SER A 335 -17.02 -2.02 -2.88
CA SER A 335 -15.61 -1.77 -3.19
C SER A 335 -14.98 -2.84 -4.11
N TYR A 336 -15.39 -4.10 -3.96
CA TYR A 336 -14.90 -5.21 -4.79
C TYR A 336 -15.42 -5.18 -6.24
N ALA A 337 -16.45 -4.39 -6.56
CA ALA A 337 -16.90 -4.21 -7.94
C ALA A 337 -15.79 -3.63 -8.84
N GLY A 338 -14.91 -2.79 -8.25
CA GLY A 338 -13.73 -2.28 -8.93
C GLY A 338 -12.71 -3.37 -9.30
N ASN A 339 -12.54 -4.38 -8.44
CA ASN A 339 -11.65 -5.52 -8.71
C ASN A 339 -12.20 -6.39 -9.85
N GLU A 340 -13.53 -6.63 -9.88
CA GLU A 340 -14.16 -7.43 -10.94
C GLU A 340 -14.11 -6.70 -12.29
N ALA A 341 -14.29 -5.37 -12.31
CA ALA A 341 -14.10 -4.58 -13.52
C ALA A 341 -12.66 -4.69 -14.05
N ALA A 342 -11.67 -4.55 -13.16
CA ALA A 342 -10.25 -4.65 -13.52
C ALA A 342 -9.89 -6.07 -13.99
N ARG A 343 -10.30 -7.12 -13.25
CA ARG A 343 -10.09 -8.52 -13.61
C ARG A 343 -10.69 -8.82 -14.97
N GLY A 344 -11.97 -8.46 -15.18
CA GLY A 344 -12.66 -8.71 -16.44
C GLY A 344 -12.01 -8.01 -17.64
N TYR A 345 -11.57 -6.77 -17.46
CA TYR A 345 -10.90 -5.99 -18.51
C TYR A 345 -9.48 -6.52 -18.81
N LEU A 346 -8.65 -6.72 -17.81
CA LEU A 346 -7.26 -7.13 -17.98
C LEU A 346 -7.12 -8.58 -18.48
N ASP A 347 -8.08 -9.44 -18.13
CA ASP A 347 -8.18 -10.81 -18.67
C ASP A 347 -8.81 -10.86 -20.09
N GLY A 348 -9.23 -9.72 -20.64
CA GLY A 348 -9.88 -9.65 -21.97
C GLY A 348 -11.31 -10.20 -22.02
N LYS A 349 -11.95 -10.44 -20.87
CA LYS A 349 -13.34 -10.89 -20.75
C LYS A 349 -14.35 -9.74 -20.95
N LEU A 350 -13.93 -8.52 -20.62
CA LEU A 350 -14.71 -7.29 -20.81
C LEU A 350 -13.95 -6.34 -21.74
N THR A 351 -14.70 -5.66 -22.61
CA THR A 351 -14.16 -4.49 -23.32
C THR A 351 -13.98 -3.32 -22.34
N ARG A 352 -13.16 -2.33 -22.68
CA ARG A 352 -12.96 -1.11 -21.89
C ARG A 352 -14.30 -0.43 -21.53
N ASP A 353 -15.18 -0.28 -22.52
CA ASP A 353 -16.50 0.35 -22.30
C ASP A 353 -17.39 -0.46 -21.36
N ARG A 354 -17.34 -1.79 -21.44
CA ARG A 354 -18.10 -2.66 -20.53
C ARG A 354 -17.55 -2.60 -19.11
N ALA A 355 -16.24 -2.56 -18.93
CA ALA A 355 -15.62 -2.39 -17.62
C ALA A 355 -15.95 -0.99 -17.03
N ARG A 356 -15.91 0.06 -17.86
CA ARG A 356 -16.33 1.41 -17.45
C ARG A 356 -17.80 1.45 -17.05
N GLN A 357 -18.70 0.80 -17.83
CA GLN A 357 -20.12 0.70 -17.49
C GLN A 357 -20.33 -0.08 -16.18
N TRP A 358 -19.59 -1.17 -15.98
CA TRP A 358 -19.62 -1.93 -14.71
C TRP A 358 -19.28 -1.05 -13.49
N LEU A 359 -18.29 -0.17 -13.61
CA LEU A 359 -17.95 0.79 -12.54
C LEU A 359 -19.10 1.79 -12.28
N ILE A 360 -19.81 2.24 -13.32
CA ILE A 360 -20.98 3.10 -13.16
C ILE A 360 -22.11 2.34 -12.45
N ASP A 361 -22.39 1.13 -12.87
CA ASP A 361 -23.53 0.35 -12.39
C ASP A 361 -23.30 -0.20 -10.98
N TYR A 362 -22.06 -0.65 -10.64
CA TYR A 362 -21.78 -1.39 -9.42
C TYR A 362 -20.77 -0.73 -8.46
N SER A 363 -20.07 0.32 -8.88
CA SER A 363 -19.30 1.17 -7.96
C SER A 363 -19.95 2.55 -7.76
N LEU A 364 -21.08 2.81 -8.41
CA LEU A 364 -21.84 4.07 -8.37
C LEU A 364 -20.98 5.30 -8.75
N TYR A 365 -20.07 5.11 -9.69
CA TYR A 365 -19.22 6.19 -10.16
C TYR A 365 -19.94 7.03 -11.22
N SER A 366 -19.73 8.36 -11.17
CA SER A 366 -20.07 9.19 -12.33
C SER A 366 -19.29 8.76 -13.56
N PRO A 367 -19.77 9.09 -14.77
CA PRO A 367 -19.05 8.79 -16.00
C PRO A 367 -17.59 9.27 -15.99
N GLU A 368 -17.32 10.46 -15.42
CA GLU A 368 -15.99 11.06 -15.32
C GLU A 368 -15.11 10.29 -14.30
N ARG A 369 -15.69 9.91 -13.17
CA ARG A 369 -14.98 9.11 -12.14
C ARG A 369 -14.70 7.69 -12.63
N ALA A 370 -15.64 7.07 -13.36
CA ALA A 370 -15.44 5.77 -13.99
C ALA A 370 -14.31 5.84 -15.04
N GLU A 371 -14.24 6.92 -15.83
CA GLU A 371 -13.16 7.13 -16.79
C GLU A 371 -11.80 7.32 -16.09
N GLN A 372 -11.75 8.10 -15.01
CA GLN A 372 -10.55 8.24 -14.19
C GLN A 372 -10.10 6.88 -13.61
N ARG A 373 -11.07 6.08 -13.13
CA ARG A 373 -10.76 4.74 -12.59
C ARG A 373 -10.27 3.78 -13.66
N MET A 374 -10.80 3.85 -14.90
CA MET A 374 -10.27 3.05 -16.01
C MET A 374 -8.82 3.41 -16.32
N LYS A 375 -8.46 4.69 -16.35
CA LYS A 375 -7.06 5.14 -16.51
C LYS A 375 -6.17 4.60 -15.39
N PHE A 376 -6.66 4.59 -14.15
CA PHE A 376 -5.96 4.01 -13.02
C PHE A 376 -5.74 2.49 -13.21
N ILE A 377 -6.77 1.75 -13.65
CA ILE A 377 -6.66 0.31 -13.93
C ILE A 377 -5.68 0.04 -15.06
N GLU A 378 -5.67 0.86 -16.12
CA GLU A 378 -4.75 0.74 -17.25
C GLU A 378 -3.29 0.97 -16.84
N GLN A 379 -3.03 1.92 -15.93
CA GLN A 379 -1.70 2.26 -15.42
C GLN A 379 -1.21 1.27 -14.37
N TYR A 380 -2.05 0.94 -13.38
CA TYR A 380 -1.62 0.20 -12.17
C TYR A 380 -2.11 -1.25 -12.12
N ARG A 381 -3.00 -1.66 -13.03
CA ARG A 381 -3.45 -3.03 -13.27
C ARG A 381 -4.01 -3.70 -12.00
N SER A 382 -3.45 -4.86 -11.60
CA SER A 382 -3.87 -5.62 -10.43
C SER A 382 -3.60 -4.93 -9.09
N TYR A 383 -2.90 -3.79 -9.07
CA TYR A 383 -2.70 -2.96 -7.88
C TYR A 383 -4.00 -2.62 -7.14
N VAL A 384 -5.11 -2.59 -7.86
CA VAL A 384 -6.43 -2.26 -7.29
C VAL A 384 -6.85 -3.12 -6.10
N ILE A 385 -6.32 -4.37 -5.98
CA ILE A 385 -6.64 -5.26 -4.86
C ILE A 385 -6.05 -4.77 -3.53
N ASN A 386 -4.98 -3.99 -3.58
CA ASN A 386 -4.25 -3.57 -2.38
C ASN A 386 -5.12 -2.73 -1.44
N TYR A 387 -6.10 -2.01 -1.99
CA TYR A 387 -6.98 -1.13 -1.21
C TYR A 387 -8.00 -1.90 -0.35
N ASN A 388 -8.80 -2.77 -0.94
CA ASN A 388 -9.89 -3.46 -0.26
C ASN A 388 -9.45 -4.82 0.32
N TYR A 389 -8.81 -5.67 -0.49
CA TYR A 389 -8.30 -6.96 0.00
C TYR A 389 -7.17 -6.77 1.02
N GLY A 390 -6.30 -5.77 0.81
CA GLY A 390 -5.28 -5.40 1.79
C GLY A 390 -5.89 -4.95 3.11
N GLU A 391 -6.93 -4.09 3.08
CA GLU A 391 -7.68 -3.67 4.28
C GLU A 391 -8.27 -4.86 5.02
N ASP A 392 -8.94 -5.78 4.32
CA ASP A 392 -9.54 -6.99 4.90
C ASP A 392 -8.49 -7.89 5.58
N LEU A 393 -7.33 -8.09 4.95
CA LEU A 393 -6.25 -8.88 5.54
C LEU A 393 -5.69 -8.24 6.81
N VAL A 394 -5.41 -6.94 6.78
CA VAL A 394 -4.90 -6.20 7.96
C VAL A 394 -5.94 -6.20 9.08
N LYS A 395 -7.20 -5.92 8.77
CA LYS A 395 -8.32 -5.98 9.72
C LYS A 395 -8.41 -7.35 10.38
N ASN A 396 -8.48 -8.41 9.58
CA ASN A 396 -8.59 -9.77 10.09
C ASN A 396 -7.38 -10.14 10.97
N TYR A 397 -6.18 -9.75 10.57
CA TYR A 397 -4.97 -9.97 11.35
C TYR A 397 -5.04 -9.30 12.74
N VAL A 398 -5.47 -8.05 12.79
CA VAL A 398 -5.57 -7.27 14.04
C VAL A 398 -6.71 -7.80 14.92
N GLU A 399 -7.91 -7.97 14.37
CA GLU A 399 -9.10 -8.34 15.12
C GLU A 399 -9.05 -9.80 15.63
N SER A 400 -8.51 -10.75 14.85
CA SER A 400 -8.33 -12.15 15.28
C SER A 400 -7.36 -12.30 16.46
N ARG A 401 -6.52 -11.29 16.70
CA ARG A 401 -5.57 -11.24 17.82
C ARG A 401 -6.09 -10.43 19.01
N GLY A 402 -7.39 -10.10 18.99
CA GLY A 402 -8.07 -9.36 20.06
C GLY A 402 -8.00 -7.85 19.97
N GLY A 403 -7.51 -7.30 18.84
CA GLY A 403 -7.49 -5.86 18.55
C GLY A 403 -8.83 -5.35 18.04
N THR A 404 -9.91 -5.53 18.81
CA THR A 404 -11.28 -5.17 18.46
C THR A 404 -11.62 -3.72 18.82
N GLU A 405 -12.80 -3.23 18.41
CA GLU A 405 -13.27 -1.88 18.76
C GLU A 405 -13.44 -1.70 20.27
N ASP A 406 -13.87 -2.76 20.95
CA ASP A 406 -14.03 -2.76 22.41
C ASP A 406 -12.69 -2.82 23.18
N ASN A 407 -11.57 -3.06 22.48
CA ASN A 407 -10.24 -3.11 23.06
C ASN A 407 -9.25 -2.23 22.27
N PRO A 408 -9.42 -0.89 22.30
CA PRO A 408 -8.63 0.03 21.49
C PRO A 408 -7.14 -0.01 21.80
N GLN A 409 -6.74 -0.23 23.07
CA GLN A 409 -5.34 -0.34 23.45
C GLN A 409 -4.67 -1.55 22.75
N LYS A 410 -5.32 -2.71 22.76
CA LYS A 410 -4.83 -3.92 22.08
C LYS A 410 -4.83 -3.77 20.57
N ARG A 411 -5.84 -3.08 20.02
CA ARG A 411 -5.92 -2.78 18.59
C ARG A 411 -4.70 -1.97 18.13
N TRP A 412 -4.38 -0.89 18.83
CA TRP A 412 -3.21 -0.09 18.53
C TRP A 412 -1.89 -0.85 18.71
N GLU A 413 -1.74 -1.62 19.79
CA GLU A 413 -0.54 -2.43 20.03
C GLU A 413 -0.25 -3.35 18.83
N ILE A 414 -1.24 -4.14 18.38
CA ILE A 414 -1.07 -5.08 17.27
C ILE A 414 -0.86 -4.33 15.95
N PHE A 415 -1.59 -3.22 15.75
CA PHE A 415 -1.49 -2.43 14.54
C PHE A 415 -0.11 -1.76 14.42
N VAL A 416 0.42 -1.18 15.49
CA VAL A 416 1.77 -0.59 15.52
C VAL A 416 2.85 -1.63 15.30
N ASP A 417 2.72 -2.83 15.89
CA ASP A 417 3.63 -3.96 15.62
C ASP A 417 3.61 -4.33 14.13
N LEU A 418 2.43 -4.38 13.52
CA LEU A 418 2.30 -4.61 12.06
C LEU A 418 3.02 -3.53 11.25
N LEU A 419 2.84 -2.24 11.57
CA LEU A 419 3.49 -1.14 10.87
C LEU A 419 5.01 -1.08 11.06
N SER A 420 5.52 -1.60 12.17
CA SER A 420 6.92 -1.48 12.61
C SER A 420 7.79 -2.67 12.22
N SER A 421 7.22 -3.69 11.60
CA SER A 421 7.89 -4.96 11.36
C SER A 421 7.68 -5.48 9.94
N LEU A 422 8.48 -6.46 9.56
CA LEU A 422 8.33 -7.18 8.29
C LEU A 422 6.99 -7.88 8.22
N ARG A 423 6.23 -7.63 7.16
CA ARG A 423 4.97 -8.33 6.88
C ARG A 423 4.84 -8.67 5.40
N LEU A 424 4.17 -9.78 5.15
CA LEU A 424 3.75 -10.25 3.83
C LEU A 424 2.26 -10.61 3.91
N ALA A 425 1.53 -10.51 2.81
CA ALA A 425 0.12 -10.85 2.76
C ALA A 425 -0.15 -12.29 3.18
N SER A 426 0.69 -13.24 2.74
CA SER A 426 0.60 -14.66 3.14
C SER A 426 0.80 -14.90 4.64
N GLY A 427 1.47 -14.00 5.34
CA GLY A 427 1.69 -14.06 6.80
C GLY A 427 0.61 -13.39 7.64
N LEU A 428 -0.39 -12.75 7.02
CA LEU A 428 -1.53 -12.12 7.72
C LEU A 428 -2.77 -13.01 7.79
N LYS A 429 -2.75 -14.17 7.15
CA LYS A 429 -3.87 -15.13 7.11
C LYS A 429 -4.01 -15.92 8.40
#